data_9e38867adddd260d6ea47311b6f12c65
#
_entry.id   9e38867adddd260d6ea47311b6f12c65
#
_cell.length_a   1.000
_cell.length_b   1.000
_cell.length_c   1.000
_cell.angle_alpha   90.00
_cell.angle_beta   90.00
_cell.angle_gamma   90.00
#
_symmetry.space_group_name_H-M   'P 1'
#
loop_
_entity.id
_entity.type
_entity.pdbx_description
1 polymer ?
#
loop_
_entity_poly.entity_id
_entity_poly.type
_entity_poly.pdbx_seq_one_letter_code
_entity_poly.pdbx_strand_id
1 'polypeptide(L)'
;MDLKGIYTADANRYGDAEALYKRCGKSGVLLPKVSLGFWHNFGGVDPYERSRAITHYAFDHGITHFDLANNYGPPYGSAEETMGRLMKDDFQPYRDELFISTKAGYDMWEGPYGNWGSRKYLIASLDQSLKRMNLDYVDLFYSHRYDPNTPLEETLQAMVDIVKQGKALYLGISRWPLEALKFADKYLKERDCPLLIFQDRLNMLDRTPQENGTLDYCHENGIGFISFSPLAQGLLTDRYLNGIPSDSRMAKEHFLKHSALTPELLEQLKQWNQEAGERGETLAEMALAWILQQKGVTSVLVGASSTAQLEKNMKCVHAKAF
;
A
#
# COMPACT_ATOMS: atom_id res chain seq x y z
N MET A 1 37.63 5.87 -7.26
CA MET A 1 36.23 6.00 -6.89
C MET A 1 36.10 5.55 -5.45
N ASP A 2 35.72 6.43 -4.56
CA ASP A 2 35.57 6.09 -3.15
C ASP A 2 34.24 5.32 -3.01
N LEU A 3 34.33 3.99 -2.78
CA LEU A 3 33.16 3.10 -2.66
C LEU A 3 32.47 3.20 -1.29
N LYS A 4 32.86 4.16 -0.46
CA LYS A 4 32.22 4.45 0.82
C LYS A 4 30.85 5.06 0.57
N GLY A 5 29.81 4.25 0.77
CA GLY A 5 28.43 4.71 0.76
C GLY A 5 27.55 4.14 -0.36
N ILE A 6 28.04 3.23 -1.17
CA ILE A 6 27.17 2.50 -2.13
C ILE A 6 26.37 1.45 -1.34
N TYR A 7 25.03 1.54 -1.42
CA TYR A 7 24.15 0.53 -0.83
C TYR A 7 24.36 -0.83 -1.52
N THR A 8 24.51 -1.86 -0.70
CA THR A 8 24.50 -3.25 -1.16
C THR A 8 23.45 -4.00 -0.36
N ALA A 9 22.46 -4.54 -1.05
CA ALA A 9 21.38 -5.27 -0.41
C ALA A 9 21.87 -6.56 0.26
N ASP A 10 21.21 -6.95 1.36
CA ASP A 10 21.51 -8.20 2.05
C ASP A 10 21.31 -9.39 1.10
N ALA A 11 22.32 -10.25 1.01
CA ALA A 11 22.29 -11.43 0.14
C ALA A 11 21.24 -12.46 0.57
N ASN A 12 20.86 -12.46 1.86
CA ASN A 12 19.90 -13.41 2.43
C ASN A 12 18.46 -12.87 2.49
N ARG A 13 18.18 -11.69 1.90
CA ARG A 13 16.86 -11.03 1.95
C ARG A 13 15.68 -11.90 1.50
N TYR A 14 15.95 -12.96 0.75
CA TYR A 14 14.94 -13.93 0.27
C TYR A 14 15.00 -15.29 0.98
N GLY A 15 15.76 -15.40 2.08
CA GLY A 15 16.01 -16.68 2.75
C GLY A 15 14.76 -17.38 3.29
N ASP A 16 13.69 -16.64 3.56
CA ASP A 16 12.40 -17.16 4.01
C ASP A 16 11.26 -16.81 3.04
N ALA A 17 11.49 -17.04 1.75
CA ALA A 17 10.55 -16.66 0.70
C ALA A 17 9.15 -17.29 0.88
N GLU A 18 9.03 -18.48 1.42
CA GLU A 18 7.75 -19.17 1.68
C GLU A 18 6.91 -18.42 2.73
N ALA A 19 7.53 -17.95 3.80
CA ALA A 19 6.85 -17.15 4.80
C ALA A 19 6.57 -15.72 4.32
N LEU A 20 7.48 -15.13 3.53
CA LEU A 20 7.42 -13.72 3.14
C LEU A 20 6.44 -13.43 2.00
N TYR A 21 6.25 -14.34 1.04
CA TYR A 21 5.53 -14.04 -0.20
C TYR A 21 4.23 -14.81 -0.33
N LYS A 22 3.28 -14.22 -1.06
CA LYS A 22 1.99 -14.81 -1.41
C LYS A 22 1.62 -14.47 -2.85
N ARG A 23 1.03 -15.43 -3.56
CA ARG A 23 0.56 -15.20 -4.93
C ARG A 23 -0.57 -14.18 -4.95
N CYS A 24 -0.45 -13.20 -5.84
CA CYS A 24 -1.46 -12.16 -6.06
C CYS A 24 -2.59 -12.72 -6.93
N GLY A 25 -3.68 -13.12 -6.29
CA GLY A 25 -4.81 -13.77 -6.95
C GLY A 25 -4.40 -15.01 -7.75
N LYS A 26 -4.81 -15.08 -9.01
CA LYS A 26 -4.45 -16.16 -9.97
C LYS A 26 -3.38 -15.73 -10.98
N SER A 27 -2.62 -14.67 -10.67
CA SER A 27 -1.55 -14.15 -11.53
C SER A 27 -0.23 -14.89 -11.34
N GLY A 28 0.78 -14.55 -12.15
CA GLY A 28 2.18 -14.98 -11.96
C GLY A 28 2.94 -14.22 -10.88
N VAL A 29 2.36 -13.14 -10.34
CA VAL A 29 3.03 -12.23 -9.40
C VAL A 29 2.99 -12.79 -7.98
N LEU A 30 4.15 -12.81 -7.32
CA LEU A 30 4.28 -13.04 -5.88
C LEU A 30 4.53 -11.68 -5.22
N LEU A 31 3.64 -11.25 -4.33
CA LEU A 31 3.86 -10.05 -3.52
C LEU A 31 4.31 -10.41 -2.11
N PRO A 32 5.11 -9.55 -1.47
CA PRO A 32 5.40 -9.72 -0.05
C PRO A 32 4.09 -9.60 0.75
N LYS A 33 3.93 -10.45 1.77
CA LYS A 33 2.76 -10.37 2.68
C LYS A 33 2.69 -9.03 3.39
N VAL A 34 3.84 -8.39 3.62
CA VAL A 34 3.96 -7.03 4.13
C VAL A 34 4.57 -6.15 3.05
N SER A 35 3.87 -5.11 2.63
CA SER A 35 4.31 -4.11 1.66
C SER A 35 4.53 -2.76 2.34
N LEU A 36 5.49 -1.97 1.86
CA LEU A 36 5.80 -0.67 2.43
C LEU A 36 5.01 0.44 1.73
N GLY A 37 4.17 1.15 2.51
CA GLY A 37 3.40 2.29 2.03
C GLY A 37 4.12 3.62 2.23
N PHE A 38 4.15 4.47 1.21
CA PHE A 38 4.84 5.76 1.18
C PHE A 38 3.91 6.95 1.49
N TRP A 39 2.73 6.71 2.03
CA TRP A 39 1.77 7.80 2.29
C TRP A 39 2.27 8.79 3.35
N HIS A 40 2.94 8.32 4.41
CA HIS A 40 3.53 9.14 5.47
C HIS A 40 5.00 8.77 5.67
N ASN A 41 5.77 9.72 6.22
CA ASN A 41 7.20 9.58 6.54
C ASN A 41 8.15 9.53 5.34
N PHE A 42 7.66 9.75 4.12
CA PHE A 42 8.44 9.74 2.88
C PHE A 42 8.26 11.02 2.06
N GLY A 43 7.55 12.03 2.60
CA GLY A 43 7.33 13.30 1.93
C GLY A 43 8.52 14.26 2.03
N GLY A 44 8.40 15.40 1.36
CA GLY A 44 9.45 16.43 1.32
C GLY A 44 9.70 17.13 2.67
N VAL A 45 8.81 16.96 3.65
CA VAL A 45 8.98 17.47 5.02
C VAL A 45 9.66 16.47 5.95
N ASP A 46 9.89 15.26 5.48
CA ASP A 46 10.53 14.19 6.25
C ASP A 46 12.03 14.12 5.95
N PRO A 47 12.87 13.81 6.95
CA PRO A 47 14.31 13.63 6.71
C PRO A 47 14.58 12.47 5.75
N TYR A 48 15.23 12.76 4.63
CA TYR A 48 15.54 11.75 3.59
C TYR A 48 16.29 10.54 4.14
N GLU A 49 17.27 10.75 5.01
CA GLU A 49 18.07 9.64 5.57
C GLU A 49 17.22 8.66 6.40
N ARG A 50 16.12 9.15 7.01
CA ARG A 50 15.17 8.28 7.69
C ARG A 50 14.39 7.44 6.69
N SER A 51 13.87 8.05 5.63
CA SER A 51 13.16 7.35 4.55
C SER A 51 14.07 6.31 3.91
N ARG A 52 15.33 6.68 3.64
CA ARG A 52 16.37 5.80 3.08
C ARG A 52 16.63 4.61 3.99
N ALA A 53 16.85 4.83 5.29
CA ALA A 53 17.08 3.75 6.26
C ALA A 53 15.91 2.77 6.35
N ILE A 54 14.65 3.27 6.34
CA ILE A 54 13.45 2.43 6.38
C ILE A 54 13.35 1.61 5.09
N THR A 55 13.63 2.19 3.93
CA THR A 55 13.52 1.52 2.63
C THR A 55 14.62 0.47 2.46
N HIS A 56 15.87 0.76 2.89
CA HIS A 56 16.95 -0.24 2.93
C HIS A 56 16.57 -1.41 3.83
N TYR A 57 16.14 -1.13 5.06
CA TYR A 57 15.71 -2.17 5.98
C TYR A 57 14.59 -3.04 5.38
N ALA A 58 13.60 -2.41 4.74
CA ALA A 58 12.50 -3.11 4.10
C ALA A 58 13.02 -4.10 3.03
N PHE A 59 13.86 -3.62 2.12
CA PHE A 59 14.38 -4.43 1.03
C PHE A 59 15.33 -5.53 1.52
N ASP A 60 16.21 -5.22 2.49
CA ASP A 60 17.12 -6.18 3.11
C ASP A 60 16.40 -7.33 3.85
N HIS A 61 15.11 -7.15 4.15
CA HIS A 61 14.25 -8.15 4.79
C HIS A 61 13.14 -8.67 3.87
N GLY A 62 13.30 -8.53 2.55
CA GLY A 62 12.42 -9.14 1.56
C GLY A 62 11.15 -8.37 1.23
N ILE A 63 10.97 -7.12 1.69
CA ILE A 63 9.88 -6.27 1.21
C ILE A 63 10.30 -5.69 -0.14
N THR A 64 9.73 -6.23 -1.20
CA THR A 64 10.00 -5.81 -2.58
C THR A 64 8.96 -4.87 -3.13
N HIS A 65 7.78 -4.76 -2.50
CA HIS A 65 6.69 -3.91 -2.96
C HIS A 65 6.66 -2.58 -2.20
N PHE A 66 6.82 -1.49 -2.96
CA PHE A 66 6.72 -0.10 -2.49
C PHE A 66 5.50 0.55 -3.13
N ASP A 67 4.56 1.00 -2.29
CA ASP A 67 3.27 1.53 -2.74
C ASP A 67 3.19 3.04 -2.56
N LEU A 68 3.10 3.75 -3.68
CA LEU A 68 3.05 5.20 -3.77
C LEU A 68 1.70 5.69 -4.33
N ALA A 69 1.56 7.01 -4.45
CA ALA A 69 0.56 7.70 -5.25
C ALA A 69 1.09 9.08 -5.62
N ASN A 70 0.55 9.63 -6.72
CA ASN A 70 0.97 10.95 -7.22
C ASN A 70 0.81 12.06 -6.18
N ASN A 71 -0.22 12.00 -5.33
CA ASN A 71 -0.53 12.99 -4.30
C ASN A 71 0.09 12.72 -2.93
N TYR A 72 0.94 11.68 -2.77
CA TYR A 72 1.59 11.42 -1.49
C TYR A 72 2.68 12.44 -1.19
N GLY A 73 2.76 12.84 0.07
CA GLY A 73 3.66 13.85 0.59
C GLY A 73 3.38 14.14 2.06
N PRO A 74 3.35 15.42 2.53
CA PRO A 74 3.42 16.69 1.79
C PRO A 74 4.81 17.11 1.31
N PRO A 75 4.90 18.00 0.29
CA PRO A 75 3.84 18.39 -0.65
C PRO A 75 3.48 17.26 -1.61
N TYR A 76 2.39 17.41 -2.36
CA TYR A 76 1.96 16.41 -3.36
C TYR A 76 3.09 16.10 -4.35
N GLY A 77 3.34 14.81 -4.60
CA GLY A 77 4.43 14.33 -5.45
C GLY A 77 5.75 14.07 -4.75
N SER A 78 5.96 14.62 -3.54
CA SER A 78 7.26 14.53 -2.87
C SER A 78 7.63 13.12 -2.39
N ALA A 79 6.65 12.23 -2.14
CA ALA A 79 6.93 10.83 -1.86
C ALA A 79 7.51 10.11 -3.09
N GLU A 80 6.99 10.42 -4.29
CA GLU A 80 7.55 9.91 -5.55
C GLU A 80 8.93 10.52 -5.87
N GLU A 81 9.17 11.79 -5.54
CA GLU A 81 10.49 12.41 -5.65
C GLU A 81 11.51 11.73 -4.71
N THR A 82 11.09 11.40 -3.48
CA THR A 82 11.91 10.62 -2.54
C THR A 82 12.25 9.25 -3.14
N MET A 83 11.27 8.56 -3.74
CA MET A 83 11.52 7.29 -4.43
C MET A 83 12.47 7.45 -5.60
N GLY A 84 12.33 8.50 -6.39
CA GLY A 84 13.24 8.81 -7.51
C GLY A 84 14.68 9.03 -7.05
N ARG A 85 14.85 9.68 -5.88
CA ARG A 85 16.17 9.83 -5.27
C ARG A 85 16.71 8.49 -4.76
N LEU A 86 15.89 7.67 -4.10
CA LEU A 86 16.26 6.32 -3.66
C LEU A 86 16.65 5.42 -4.83
N MET A 87 15.90 5.49 -5.94
CA MET A 87 16.24 4.75 -7.17
C MET A 87 17.62 5.15 -7.68
N LYS A 88 17.88 6.45 -7.78
CA LYS A 88 19.14 6.97 -8.29
C LYS A 88 20.34 6.64 -7.38
N ASP A 89 20.15 6.78 -6.07
CA ASP A 89 21.24 6.67 -5.10
C ASP A 89 21.55 5.21 -4.76
N ASP A 90 20.53 4.32 -4.71
CA ASP A 90 20.65 2.99 -4.11
C ASP A 90 20.03 1.85 -4.92
N PHE A 91 18.83 2.03 -5.50
CA PHE A 91 18.02 0.90 -5.96
C PHE A 91 18.05 0.65 -7.48
N GLN A 92 18.70 1.49 -8.27
CA GLN A 92 18.77 1.27 -9.71
C GLN A 92 19.31 -0.13 -10.10
N PRO A 93 20.35 -0.69 -9.43
CA PRO A 93 20.82 -2.05 -9.71
C PRO A 93 19.80 -3.16 -9.39
N TYR A 94 18.80 -2.84 -8.57
CA TYR A 94 17.78 -3.78 -8.08
C TYR A 94 16.40 -3.53 -8.69
N ARG A 95 16.28 -2.68 -9.75
CA ARG A 95 14.97 -2.32 -10.33
C ARG A 95 14.11 -3.54 -10.65
N ASP A 96 14.69 -4.59 -11.21
CA ASP A 96 13.96 -5.80 -11.61
C ASP A 96 13.57 -6.71 -10.44
N GLU A 97 14.13 -6.46 -9.25
CA GLU A 97 13.74 -7.12 -8.01
C GLU A 97 12.63 -6.37 -7.26
N LEU A 98 12.34 -5.13 -7.63
CA LEU A 98 11.34 -4.29 -7.00
C LEU A 98 10.01 -4.36 -7.73
N PHE A 99 8.93 -4.29 -6.97
CA PHE A 99 7.57 -4.11 -7.46
C PHE A 99 7.07 -2.74 -6.99
N ILE A 100 7.09 -1.76 -7.89
CA ILE A 100 6.77 -0.36 -7.59
C ILE A 100 5.38 -0.05 -8.11
N SER A 101 4.50 0.42 -7.23
CA SER A 101 3.15 0.86 -7.58
C SER A 101 2.95 2.35 -7.35
N THR A 102 2.16 2.98 -8.23
CA THR A 102 1.65 4.32 -8.01
C THR A 102 0.20 4.45 -8.45
N LYS A 103 -0.44 5.57 -8.10
CA LYS A 103 -1.88 5.78 -8.24
C LYS A 103 -2.17 7.22 -8.65
N ALA A 104 -3.30 7.41 -9.35
CA ALA A 104 -3.87 8.73 -9.60
C ALA A 104 -5.39 8.72 -9.39
N GLY A 105 -5.95 9.80 -8.86
CA GLY A 105 -7.39 9.93 -8.60
C GLY A 105 -7.77 11.09 -7.69
N TYR A 106 -6.83 11.66 -6.95
CA TYR A 106 -7.04 12.81 -6.05
C TYR A 106 -6.40 14.07 -6.62
N ASP A 107 -6.71 15.23 -5.99
CA ASP A 107 -6.18 16.53 -6.41
C ASP A 107 -4.66 16.52 -6.55
N MET A 108 -4.17 17.04 -7.66
CA MET A 108 -2.74 17.09 -7.95
C MET A 108 -2.29 18.44 -8.51
N TRP A 109 -3.13 19.12 -9.28
CA TRP A 109 -2.90 20.47 -9.79
C TRP A 109 -4.20 21.24 -9.99
N GLU A 110 -4.08 22.54 -10.11
CA GLU A 110 -5.23 23.44 -10.26
C GLU A 110 -5.98 23.27 -11.59
N GLY A 111 -7.26 23.60 -11.56
CA GLY A 111 -8.13 23.60 -12.73
C GLY A 111 -8.84 22.27 -12.99
N PRO A 112 -9.57 22.17 -14.10
CA PRO A 112 -10.53 21.09 -14.32
C PRO A 112 -9.92 19.72 -14.67
N TYR A 113 -8.60 19.66 -14.86
CA TYR A 113 -7.92 18.44 -15.33
C TYR A 113 -6.97 17.84 -14.30
N GLY A 114 -6.96 18.35 -13.07
CA GLY A 114 -6.00 17.98 -12.02
C GLY A 114 -6.53 16.97 -11.00
N ASN A 115 -7.63 16.28 -11.28
CA ASN A 115 -8.33 15.42 -10.32
C ASN A 115 -9.17 14.34 -11.03
N TRP A 116 -9.64 13.32 -10.28
CA TRP A 116 -10.60 12.29 -10.66
C TRP A 116 -10.07 11.23 -11.64
N GLY A 117 -10.92 10.75 -12.56
CA GLY A 117 -10.67 9.55 -13.35
C GLY A 117 -10.61 9.75 -14.87
N SER A 118 -10.62 11.01 -15.37
CA SER A 118 -10.59 11.24 -16.81
C SER A 118 -9.32 10.69 -17.45
N ARG A 119 -9.43 10.27 -18.72
CA ARG A 119 -8.29 9.83 -19.53
C ARG A 119 -7.13 10.84 -19.50
N LYS A 120 -7.45 12.13 -19.64
CA LYS A 120 -6.46 13.21 -19.64
C LYS A 120 -5.68 13.24 -18.32
N TYR A 121 -6.41 13.14 -17.18
CA TYR A 121 -5.80 13.19 -15.85
C TYR A 121 -4.93 11.97 -15.58
N LEU A 122 -5.41 10.75 -15.87
CA LEU A 122 -4.69 9.52 -15.56
C LEU A 122 -3.38 9.41 -16.34
N ILE A 123 -3.40 9.68 -17.65
CA ILE A 123 -2.18 9.60 -18.47
C ILE A 123 -1.17 10.67 -18.07
N ALA A 124 -1.62 11.93 -17.90
CA ALA A 124 -0.74 13.02 -17.47
C ALA A 124 -0.13 12.75 -16.08
N SER A 125 -0.95 12.21 -15.16
CA SER A 125 -0.50 11.85 -13.81
C SER A 125 0.60 10.81 -13.82
N LEU A 126 0.42 9.73 -14.58
CA LEU A 126 1.46 8.68 -14.66
C LEU A 126 2.74 9.21 -15.33
N ASP A 127 2.64 10.02 -16.38
CA ASP A 127 3.80 10.63 -17.01
C ASP A 127 4.61 11.51 -16.03
N GLN A 128 3.91 12.25 -15.16
CA GLN A 128 4.53 13.04 -14.10
C GLN A 128 5.14 12.14 -13.02
N SER A 129 4.44 11.08 -12.61
CA SER A 129 4.90 10.11 -11.62
C SER A 129 6.18 9.41 -12.05
N LEU A 130 6.25 8.95 -13.30
CA LEU A 130 7.46 8.33 -13.87
C LEU A 130 8.65 9.28 -13.84
N LYS A 131 8.43 10.57 -14.17
CA LYS A 131 9.50 11.59 -14.10
C LYS A 131 9.99 11.81 -12.67
N ARG A 132 9.07 11.93 -11.69
CA ARG A 132 9.43 12.11 -10.28
C ARG A 132 10.22 10.92 -9.73
N MET A 133 9.80 9.70 -10.08
CA MET A 133 10.43 8.48 -9.62
C MET A 133 11.69 8.08 -10.41
N ASN A 134 11.99 8.79 -11.51
CA ASN A 134 13.10 8.44 -12.41
C ASN A 134 12.98 7.00 -12.94
N LEU A 135 11.78 6.63 -13.41
CA LEU A 135 11.43 5.32 -13.92
C LEU A 135 10.89 5.41 -15.33
N ASP A 136 11.14 4.39 -16.15
CA ASP A 136 10.54 4.23 -17.49
C ASP A 136 9.14 3.63 -17.39
N TYR A 137 8.87 2.80 -16.36
CA TYR A 137 7.59 2.17 -16.10
C TYR A 137 7.42 1.90 -14.59
N VAL A 138 6.16 1.74 -14.17
CA VAL A 138 5.80 1.16 -12.87
C VAL A 138 5.35 -0.28 -13.06
N ASP A 139 5.51 -1.11 -12.03
CA ASP A 139 4.98 -2.48 -12.07
C ASP A 139 3.46 -2.49 -12.01
N LEU A 140 2.88 -1.56 -11.24
CA LEU A 140 1.45 -1.50 -11.05
C LEU A 140 0.94 -0.06 -11.01
N PHE A 141 -0.06 0.23 -11.83
CA PHE A 141 -0.77 1.52 -11.82
C PHE A 141 -2.21 1.35 -11.36
N TYR A 142 -2.62 2.18 -10.38
CA TYR A 142 -3.97 2.18 -9.84
C TYR A 142 -4.80 3.38 -10.29
N SER A 143 -6.09 3.16 -10.59
CA SER A 143 -7.09 4.18 -10.35
C SER A 143 -7.35 4.27 -8.83
N HIS A 144 -7.01 5.43 -8.24
CA HIS A 144 -6.92 5.60 -6.78
C HIS A 144 -8.27 5.67 -6.09
N ARG A 145 -9.32 6.04 -6.83
CA ARG A 145 -10.71 6.05 -6.36
C ARG A 145 -11.69 5.98 -7.52
N TYR A 146 -12.91 5.60 -7.21
CA TYR A 146 -14.03 5.65 -8.14
C TYR A 146 -14.39 7.11 -8.47
N ASP A 147 -14.58 7.42 -9.77
CA ASP A 147 -15.08 8.69 -10.25
C ASP A 147 -16.53 8.49 -10.76
N PRO A 148 -17.56 9.03 -10.05
CA PRO A 148 -18.94 8.85 -10.46
C PRO A 148 -19.35 9.69 -11.67
N ASN A 149 -18.51 10.64 -12.10
CA ASN A 149 -18.84 11.61 -13.15
C ASN A 149 -18.13 11.32 -14.48
N THR A 150 -17.13 10.45 -14.49
CA THR A 150 -16.46 10.00 -15.72
C THR A 150 -17.02 8.65 -16.12
N PRO A 151 -17.38 8.43 -17.42
CA PRO A 151 -17.75 7.10 -17.89
C PRO A 151 -16.65 6.08 -17.54
N LEU A 152 -17.05 4.94 -16.97
CA LEU A 152 -16.08 3.91 -16.54
C LEU A 152 -15.21 3.43 -17.70
N GLU A 153 -15.79 3.34 -18.89
CA GLU A 153 -15.08 2.94 -20.11
C GLU A 153 -13.93 3.91 -20.46
N GLU A 154 -14.09 5.23 -20.23
CA GLU A 154 -13.02 6.20 -20.46
C GLU A 154 -11.86 5.97 -19.49
N THR A 155 -12.15 5.86 -18.20
CA THR A 155 -11.15 5.57 -17.17
C THR A 155 -10.42 4.25 -17.44
N LEU A 156 -11.17 3.19 -17.70
CA LEU A 156 -10.61 1.86 -17.92
C LEU A 156 -9.83 1.76 -19.24
N GLN A 157 -10.32 2.40 -20.32
CA GLN A 157 -9.57 2.44 -21.57
C GLN A 157 -8.26 3.22 -21.45
N ALA A 158 -8.24 4.29 -20.65
CA ALA A 158 -6.99 5.01 -20.35
C ALA A 158 -5.98 4.08 -19.64
N MET A 159 -6.43 3.27 -18.70
CA MET A 159 -5.58 2.29 -18.00
C MET A 159 -5.06 1.20 -18.96
N VAL A 160 -5.90 0.67 -19.86
CA VAL A 160 -5.48 -0.29 -20.88
C VAL A 160 -4.40 0.32 -21.80
N ASP A 161 -4.60 1.57 -22.22
CA ASP A 161 -3.65 2.25 -23.10
C ASP A 161 -2.31 2.52 -22.40
N ILE A 162 -2.31 2.80 -21.10
CA ILE A 162 -1.12 2.93 -20.26
C ILE A 162 -0.29 1.62 -20.29
N VAL A 163 -0.92 0.47 -20.15
CA VAL A 163 -0.25 -0.84 -20.25
C VAL A 163 0.27 -1.08 -21.67
N LYS A 164 -0.54 -0.82 -22.70
CA LYS A 164 -0.12 -0.96 -24.09
C LYS A 164 1.03 -0.05 -24.49
N GLN A 165 1.17 1.10 -23.83
CA GLN A 165 2.32 2.01 -23.98
C GLN A 165 3.56 1.56 -23.21
N GLY A 166 3.49 0.48 -22.44
CA GLY A 166 4.60 -0.02 -21.63
C GLY A 166 4.92 0.83 -20.40
N LYS A 167 4.01 1.72 -19.97
CA LYS A 167 4.20 2.60 -18.81
C LYS A 167 3.82 1.95 -17.49
N ALA A 168 3.03 0.87 -17.53
CA ALA A 168 2.73 0.00 -16.41
C ALA A 168 2.65 -1.44 -16.88
N LEU A 169 3.06 -2.40 -16.04
CA LEU A 169 2.95 -3.83 -16.35
C LEU A 169 1.58 -4.39 -15.98
N TYR A 170 1.04 -3.93 -14.87
CA TYR A 170 -0.23 -4.41 -14.30
C TYR A 170 -1.14 -3.26 -13.90
N LEU A 171 -2.43 -3.57 -13.77
CA LEU A 171 -3.47 -2.65 -13.35
C LEU A 171 -4.08 -3.02 -12.00
N GLY A 172 -4.39 -2.01 -11.20
CA GLY A 172 -5.14 -2.10 -9.97
C GLY A 172 -6.21 -1.03 -9.87
N ILE A 173 -7.18 -1.24 -9.01
CA ILE A 173 -8.16 -0.22 -8.62
C ILE A 173 -8.28 -0.17 -7.10
N SER A 174 -8.66 0.99 -6.57
CA SER A 174 -8.77 1.20 -5.14
C SER A 174 -10.11 1.84 -4.78
N ARG A 175 -10.79 1.30 -3.76
CA ARG A 175 -12.01 1.83 -3.18
C ARG A 175 -13.18 2.02 -4.18
N TRP A 176 -13.27 1.17 -5.18
CA TRP A 176 -14.40 1.18 -6.09
C TRP A 176 -15.57 0.39 -5.49
N PRO A 177 -16.84 0.84 -5.70
CA PRO A 177 -18.01 0.03 -5.35
C PRO A 177 -18.00 -1.32 -6.04
N LEU A 178 -18.56 -2.35 -5.42
CA LEU A 178 -18.56 -3.72 -5.94
C LEU A 178 -19.06 -3.83 -7.38
N GLU A 179 -20.14 -3.16 -7.73
CA GLU A 179 -20.69 -3.21 -9.10
C GLU A 179 -19.76 -2.57 -10.13
N ALA A 180 -19.07 -1.49 -9.75
CA ALA A 180 -18.04 -0.87 -10.60
C ALA A 180 -16.79 -1.76 -10.71
N LEU A 181 -16.38 -2.47 -9.65
CA LEU A 181 -15.34 -3.48 -9.69
C LEU A 181 -15.70 -4.63 -10.66
N LYS A 182 -16.92 -5.17 -10.58
CA LYS A 182 -17.38 -6.21 -11.50
C LYS A 182 -17.35 -5.76 -12.96
N PHE A 183 -17.79 -4.52 -13.21
CA PHE A 183 -17.72 -3.93 -14.54
C PHE A 183 -16.27 -3.80 -15.02
N ALA A 184 -15.38 -3.27 -14.18
CA ALA A 184 -13.96 -3.10 -14.48
C ALA A 184 -13.27 -4.44 -14.79
N ASP A 185 -13.50 -5.46 -13.98
CA ASP A 185 -12.93 -6.79 -14.17
C ASP A 185 -13.32 -7.39 -15.52
N LYS A 186 -14.61 -7.32 -15.88
CA LYS A 186 -15.09 -7.76 -17.18
C LYS A 186 -14.46 -6.95 -18.32
N TYR A 187 -14.52 -5.61 -18.23
CA TYR A 187 -14.02 -4.71 -19.27
C TYR A 187 -12.54 -4.93 -19.57
N LEU A 188 -11.74 -5.08 -18.53
CA LEU A 188 -10.30 -5.26 -18.64
C LEU A 188 -9.93 -6.66 -19.16
N LYS A 189 -10.62 -7.70 -18.74
CA LYS A 189 -10.46 -9.08 -19.27
C LYS A 189 -10.74 -9.16 -20.76
N GLU A 190 -11.79 -8.52 -21.25
CA GLU A 190 -12.14 -8.44 -22.68
C GLU A 190 -11.07 -7.72 -23.54
N ARG A 191 -10.11 -7.05 -22.92
CA ARG A 191 -9.00 -6.30 -23.57
C ARG A 191 -7.63 -6.87 -23.30
N ASP A 192 -7.57 -8.12 -22.84
CA ASP A 192 -6.32 -8.83 -22.48
C ASP A 192 -5.46 -8.08 -21.44
N CYS A 193 -6.11 -7.34 -20.55
CA CYS A 193 -5.50 -6.51 -19.52
C CYS A 193 -6.15 -6.76 -18.14
N PRO A 194 -6.13 -8.01 -17.64
CA PRO A 194 -6.88 -8.38 -16.43
C PRO A 194 -6.42 -7.57 -15.22
N LEU A 195 -7.38 -7.28 -14.33
CA LEU A 195 -7.12 -6.62 -13.06
C LEU A 195 -6.23 -7.51 -12.17
N LEU A 196 -5.07 -7.01 -11.76
CA LEU A 196 -4.16 -7.75 -10.88
C LEU A 196 -4.66 -7.76 -9.44
N ILE A 197 -5.06 -6.59 -8.94
CA ILE A 197 -5.25 -6.38 -7.51
C ILE A 197 -6.28 -5.29 -7.22
N PHE A 198 -7.02 -5.49 -6.15
CA PHE A 198 -7.90 -4.49 -5.54
C PHE A 198 -7.31 -4.00 -4.22
N GLN A 199 -7.25 -2.69 -4.02
CA GLN A 199 -6.75 -2.09 -2.79
C GLN A 199 -7.88 -1.42 -2.02
N ASP A 200 -8.12 -1.85 -0.78
CA ASP A 200 -9.13 -1.22 0.08
C ASP A 200 -8.75 -1.29 1.56
N ARG A 201 -9.51 -0.57 2.38
CA ARG A 201 -9.34 -0.64 3.83
C ARG A 201 -9.94 -1.94 4.35
N LEU A 202 -9.11 -2.69 5.07
CA LEU A 202 -9.55 -3.86 5.82
C LEU A 202 -8.72 -3.97 7.10
N ASN A 203 -9.39 -4.00 8.24
CA ASN A 203 -8.75 -4.25 9.53
C ASN A 203 -9.79 -4.75 10.54
N MET A 204 -9.38 -5.07 11.76
CA MET A 204 -10.29 -5.61 12.78
C MET A 204 -11.44 -4.66 13.15
N LEU A 205 -11.31 -3.33 12.89
CA LEU A 205 -12.32 -2.29 13.15
C LEU A 205 -13.15 -1.92 11.92
N ASP A 206 -12.67 -2.22 10.70
CA ASP A 206 -13.35 -1.91 9.46
C ASP A 206 -13.31 -3.13 8.55
N ARG A 207 -14.43 -3.84 8.46
CA ARG A 207 -14.60 -5.07 7.69
C ARG A 207 -15.44 -4.87 6.43
N THR A 208 -15.63 -3.63 6.01
CA THR A 208 -16.49 -3.27 4.87
C THR A 208 -16.28 -4.14 3.63
N PRO A 209 -15.04 -4.46 3.18
CA PRO A 209 -14.85 -5.32 2.01
C PRO A 209 -15.31 -6.78 2.20
N GLN A 210 -15.36 -7.27 3.44
CA GLN A 210 -15.96 -8.58 3.74
C GLN A 210 -17.49 -8.51 3.73
N GLU A 211 -18.05 -7.48 4.38
CA GLU A 211 -19.49 -7.33 4.58
C GLU A 211 -20.23 -7.02 3.28
N ASN A 212 -19.61 -6.26 2.36
CA ASN A 212 -20.21 -5.90 1.08
C ASN A 212 -19.92 -6.89 -0.06
N GLY A 213 -19.16 -7.97 0.21
CA GLY A 213 -18.82 -9.00 -0.76
C GLY A 213 -17.66 -8.68 -1.71
N THR A 214 -16.98 -7.54 -1.54
CA THR A 214 -15.85 -7.16 -2.41
C THR A 214 -14.67 -8.12 -2.29
N LEU A 215 -14.33 -8.53 -1.06
CA LEU A 215 -13.22 -9.45 -0.82
C LEU A 215 -13.50 -10.84 -1.41
N ASP A 216 -14.73 -11.35 -1.25
CA ASP A 216 -15.16 -12.63 -1.82
C ASP A 216 -15.12 -12.59 -3.35
N TYR A 217 -15.63 -11.50 -3.95
CA TYR A 217 -15.57 -11.33 -5.41
C TYR A 217 -14.13 -11.36 -5.92
N CYS A 218 -13.21 -10.63 -5.28
CA CYS A 218 -11.80 -10.65 -5.66
C CYS A 218 -11.22 -12.06 -5.59
N HIS A 219 -11.47 -12.78 -4.49
CA HIS A 219 -10.96 -14.13 -4.31
C HIS A 219 -11.48 -15.10 -5.38
N GLU A 220 -12.78 -15.11 -5.64
CA GLU A 220 -13.44 -16.02 -6.61
C GLU A 220 -12.95 -15.75 -8.04
N ASN A 221 -12.73 -14.48 -8.39
CA ASN A 221 -12.32 -14.07 -9.72
C ASN A 221 -10.81 -14.01 -9.93
N GLY A 222 -10.01 -14.39 -8.92
CA GLY A 222 -8.56 -14.47 -9.02
C GLY A 222 -7.86 -13.11 -9.01
N ILE A 223 -8.51 -12.09 -8.46
CA ILE A 223 -7.96 -10.76 -8.23
C ILE A 223 -7.31 -10.76 -6.85
N GLY A 224 -6.06 -10.26 -6.73
CA GLY A 224 -5.42 -10.07 -5.44
C GLY A 224 -6.13 -8.99 -4.61
N PHE A 225 -5.96 -9.04 -3.30
CA PHE A 225 -6.46 -7.99 -2.40
C PHE A 225 -5.33 -7.52 -1.51
N ILE A 226 -5.15 -6.20 -1.42
CA ILE A 226 -4.18 -5.57 -0.51
C ILE A 226 -4.88 -4.58 0.40
N SER A 227 -4.63 -4.71 1.71
CA SER A 227 -5.24 -3.85 2.72
C SER A 227 -4.39 -2.62 3.00
N PHE A 228 -4.97 -1.42 2.91
CA PHE A 228 -4.39 -0.22 3.49
C PHE A 228 -4.96 0.10 4.87
N SER A 229 -4.25 0.93 5.65
CA SER A 229 -4.58 1.23 7.06
C SER A 229 -4.85 -0.02 7.92
N PRO A 230 -4.00 -1.06 7.83
CA PRO A 230 -4.25 -2.34 8.51
C PRO A 230 -4.25 -2.21 10.03
N LEU A 231 -3.57 -1.20 10.58
CA LEU A 231 -3.53 -0.90 12.02
C LEU A 231 -4.48 0.25 12.40
N ALA A 232 -5.46 0.60 11.56
CA ALA A 232 -6.45 1.66 11.82
C ALA A 232 -5.78 2.96 12.32
N GLN A 233 -4.73 3.42 11.63
CA GLN A 233 -3.92 4.58 11.96
C GLN A 233 -3.22 4.52 13.33
N GLY A 234 -2.98 3.31 13.84
CA GLY A 234 -2.32 3.05 15.12
C GLY A 234 -3.27 2.70 16.26
N LEU A 235 -4.59 2.70 16.05
CA LEU A 235 -5.56 2.24 17.05
C LEU A 235 -5.35 0.76 17.42
N LEU A 236 -5.01 -0.08 16.45
CA LEU A 236 -4.72 -1.50 16.65
C LEU A 236 -3.26 -1.73 17.07
N THR A 237 -2.80 -0.93 18.02
CA THR A 237 -1.49 -1.06 18.70
C THR A 237 -1.65 -0.79 20.19
N ASP A 238 -0.62 -1.02 20.99
CA ASP A 238 -0.58 -0.70 22.41
C ASP A 238 -0.53 0.81 22.71
N ARG A 239 -0.32 1.64 21.66
CA ARG A 239 -0.02 3.07 21.78
C ARG A 239 -1.08 3.89 22.53
N TYR A 240 -2.36 3.52 22.41
CA TYR A 240 -3.49 4.28 22.97
C TYR A 240 -4.13 3.63 24.20
N LEU A 241 -3.63 2.48 24.67
CA LEU A 241 -4.22 1.73 25.78
C LEU A 241 -4.16 2.46 27.14
N ASN A 242 -3.13 3.32 27.30
CA ASN A 242 -2.87 4.06 28.54
C ASN A 242 -2.99 5.58 28.37
N GLY A 243 -3.72 6.04 27.35
CA GLY A 243 -3.91 7.45 27.03
C GLY A 243 -3.40 7.84 25.64
N ILE A 244 -3.46 9.13 25.33
CA ILE A 244 -3.08 9.66 24.02
C ILE A 244 -1.67 10.28 24.12
N PRO A 245 -0.63 9.64 23.55
CA PRO A 245 0.71 10.21 23.53
C PRO A 245 0.75 11.52 22.73
N SER A 246 1.49 12.53 23.24
CA SER A 246 1.58 13.87 22.63
C SER A 246 2.16 13.88 21.20
N ASP A 247 2.97 12.89 20.86
CA ASP A 247 3.57 12.71 19.53
C ASP A 247 2.71 11.85 18.58
N SER A 248 1.52 11.41 19.03
CA SER A 248 0.63 10.51 18.28
C SER A 248 -0.14 11.24 17.16
N ARG A 249 -0.67 10.46 16.21
CA ARG A 249 -1.57 10.97 15.17
C ARG A 249 -2.86 11.55 15.76
N MET A 250 -3.35 10.96 16.84
CA MET A 250 -4.55 11.41 17.53
C MET A 250 -4.31 12.76 18.24
N ALA A 251 -3.15 12.99 18.82
CA ALA A 251 -2.79 14.29 19.41
C ALA A 251 -2.72 15.41 18.39
N LYS A 252 -2.41 15.11 17.12
CA LYS A 252 -2.38 16.06 16.01
C LYS A 252 -3.75 16.31 15.37
N GLU A 253 -4.74 15.47 15.67
CA GLU A 253 -6.15 15.53 15.20
C GLU A 253 -6.37 15.75 13.70
N HIS A 254 -5.38 15.45 12.87
CA HIS A 254 -5.52 15.68 11.42
C HIS A 254 -6.31 14.55 10.75
N PHE A 255 -5.83 13.31 10.82
CA PHE A 255 -6.50 12.15 10.20
C PHE A 255 -7.20 11.24 11.23
N LEU A 256 -6.78 11.26 12.48
CA LEU A 256 -7.37 10.47 13.57
C LEU A 256 -7.84 11.42 14.67
N LYS A 257 -9.16 11.51 14.86
CA LYS A 257 -9.79 12.39 15.85
C LYS A 257 -9.82 11.74 17.24
N HIS A 258 -9.79 12.55 18.30
CA HIS A 258 -9.98 12.07 19.68
C HIS A 258 -11.28 11.29 19.86
N SER A 259 -12.36 11.72 19.19
CA SER A 259 -13.66 11.07 19.20
C SER A 259 -13.69 9.64 18.66
N ALA A 260 -12.63 9.23 17.94
CA ALA A 260 -12.52 7.85 17.46
C ALA A 260 -12.21 6.84 18.58
N LEU A 261 -11.64 7.28 19.70
CA LEU A 261 -11.31 6.43 20.84
C LEU A 261 -12.42 6.54 21.90
N THR A 262 -13.53 5.84 21.67
CA THR A 262 -14.61 5.76 22.66
C THR A 262 -14.22 4.84 23.82
N PRO A 263 -14.89 4.94 25.00
CA PRO A 263 -14.65 4.02 26.12
C PRO A 263 -14.86 2.55 25.73
N GLU A 264 -15.88 2.26 24.92
CA GLU A 264 -16.19 0.91 24.44
C GLU A 264 -15.08 0.38 23.54
N LEU A 265 -14.59 1.21 22.63
CA LEU A 265 -13.46 0.83 21.76
C LEU A 265 -12.20 0.60 22.60
N LEU A 266 -11.91 1.46 23.57
CA LEU A 266 -10.74 1.28 24.44
C LEU A 266 -10.78 -0.05 25.19
N GLU A 267 -11.93 -0.45 25.74
CA GLU A 267 -12.09 -1.75 26.39
C GLU A 267 -11.91 -2.91 25.40
N GLN A 268 -12.42 -2.79 24.19
CA GLN A 268 -12.20 -3.79 23.13
C GLN A 268 -10.71 -3.91 22.77
N LEU A 269 -10.00 -2.78 22.63
CA LEU A 269 -8.56 -2.79 22.35
C LEU A 269 -7.75 -3.42 23.47
N LYS A 270 -8.12 -3.20 24.75
CA LYS A 270 -7.49 -3.86 25.90
C LYS A 270 -7.70 -5.38 25.88
N GLN A 271 -8.92 -5.83 25.57
CA GLN A 271 -9.22 -7.25 25.43
C GLN A 271 -8.37 -7.88 24.33
N TRP A 272 -8.33 -7.28 23.15
CA TRP A 272 -7.49 -7.77 22.04
C TRP A 272 -6.00 -7.73 22.36
N ASN A 273 -5.54 -6.72 23.10
CA ASN A 273 -4.15 -6.67 23.55
C ASN A 273 -3.81 -7.78 24.54
N GLN A 274 -4.74 -8.14 25.43
CA GLN A 274 -4.58 -9.29 26.32
C GLN A 274 -4.53 -10.60 25.50
N GLU A 275 -5.46 -10.79 24.56
CA GLU A 275 -5.51 -11.95 23.67
C GLU A 275 -4.20 -12.09 22.87
N ALA A 276 -3.69 -10.98 22.31
CA ALA A 276 -2.39 -10.95 21.63
C ALA A 276 -1.26 -11.41 22.57
N GLY A 277 -1.24 -10.92 23.83
CA GLY A 277 -0.26 -11.33 24.83
C GLY A 277 -0.30 -12.83 25.16
N GLU A 278 -1.49 -13.41 25.24
CA GLU A 278 -1.68 -14.87 25.45
C GLU A 278 -1.17 -15.69 24.27
N ARG A 279 -1.20 -15.11 23.05
CA ARG A 279 -0.62 -15.70 21.83
C ARG A 279 0.90 -15.54 21.75
N GLY A 280 1.49 -14.67 22.59
CA GLY A 280 2.89 -14.28 22.55
C GLY A 280 3.19 -13.23 21.45
N GLU A 281 2.20 -12.46 21.07
CA GLU A 281 2.22 -11.44 20.02
C GLU A 281 1.91 -10.06 20.60
N THR A 282 2.27 -8.99 19.91
CA THR A 282 1.73 -7.66 20.17
C THR A 282 0.37 -7.51 19.50
N LEU A 283 -0.45 -6.55 19.95
CA LEU A 283 -1.73 -6.24 19.28
C LEU A 283 -1.54 -5.91 17.80
N ALA A 284 -0.47 -5.21 17.45
CA ALA A 284 -0.15 -4.89 16.05
C ALA A 284 0.18 -6.14 15.22
N GLU A 285 1.00 -7.04 15.75
CA GLU A 285 1.34 -8.32 15.10
C GLU A 285 0.09 -9.17 14.89
N MET A 286 -0.75 -9.32 15.93
CA MET A 286 -2.01 -10.05 15.84
C MET A 286 -2.97 -9.43 14.82
N ALA A 287 -3.13 -8.10 14.81
CA ALA A 287 -4.03 -7.42 13.88
C ALA A 287 -3.58 -7.57 12.42
N LEU A 288 -2.28 -7.47 12.13
CA LEU A 288 -1.73 -7.70 10.79
C LEU A 288 -1.89 -9.16 10.36
N ALA A 289 -1.60 -10.11 11.25
CA ALA A 289 -1.76 -11.53 11.02
C ALA A 289 -3.22 -11.91 10.74
N TRP A 290 -4.17 -11.32 11.49
CA TRP A 290 -5.59 -11.51 11.26
C TRP A 290 -5.99 -11.14 9.84
N ILE A 291 -5.52 -10.00 9.31
CA ILE A 291 -5.81 -9.59 7.93
C ILE A 291 -5.21 -10.58 6.92
N LEU A 292 -3.93 -10.94 7.09
CA LEU A 292 -3.21 -11.84 6.17
C LEU A 292 -3.84 -13.24 6.09
N GLN A 293 -4.56 -13.67 7.12
CA GLN A 293 -5.25 -14.94 7.18
C GLN A 293 -6.67 -14.90 6.58
N GLN A 294 -7.18 -13.70 6.26
CA GLN A 294 -8.45 -13.60 5.54
C GLN A 294 -8.31 -14.18 4.13
N LYS A 295 -9.30 -14.98 3.74
CA LYS A 295 -9.35 -15.61 2.42
C LYS A 295 -9.34 -14.54 1.34
N GLY A 296 -8.42 -14.63 0.39
CA GLY A 296 -8.28 -13.67 -0.71
C GLY A 296 -7.30 -12.52 -0.47
N VAL A 297 -6.94 -12.21 0.77
CA VAL A 297 -5.92 -11.19 1.05
C VAL A 297 -4.54 -11.66 0.61
N THR A 298 -3.85 -10.84 -0.16
CA THR A 298 -2.47 -11.08 -0.62
C THR A 298 -1.45 -10.41 0.30
N SER A 299 -1.67 -9.13 0.64
CA SER A 299 -0.68 -8.31 1.33
C SER A 299 -1.35 -7.26 2.22
N VAL A 300 -0.59 -6.74 3.17
CA VAL A 300 -0.95 -5.56 3.98
C VAL A 300 0.03 -4.43 3.71
N LEU A 301 -0.48 -3.21 3.55
CA LEU A 301 0.33 -1.99 3.43
C LEU A 301 0.63 -1.42 4.81
N VAL A 302 1.87 -1.48 5.22
CA VAL A 302 2.33 -0.86 6.45
C VAL A 302 3.10 0.43 6.17
N GLY A 303 2.78 1.50 6.89
CA GLY A 303 3.63 2.66 7.00
C GLY A 303 4.55 2.52 8.21
N ALA A 304 5.78 3.01 8.11
CA ALA A 304 6.72 2.99 9.22
C ALA A 304 7.37 4.36 9.42
N SER A 305 7.58 4.75 10.67
CA SER A 305 8.33 5.95 11.06
C SER A 305 9.76 5.64 11.50
N SER A 306 10.09 4.35 11.64
CA SER A 306 11.44 3.85 11.96
C SER A 306 11.60 2.40 11.51
N THR A 307 12.84 1.97 11.38
CA THR A 307 13.21 0.56 11.10
C THR A 307 12.70 -0.38 12.20
N ALA A 308 12.80 0.02 13.47
CA ALA A 308 12.31 -0.76 14.61
C ALA A 308 10.79 -0.99 14.57
N GLN A 309 10.01 -0.02 14.08
CA GLN A 309 8.58 -0.19 13.90
C GLN A 309 8.28 -1.18 12.77
N LEU A 310 9.02 -1.07 11.65
CA LEU A 310 8.86 -1.99 10.53
C LEU A 310 9.24 -3.42 10.91
N GLU A 311 10.35 -3.60 11.63
CA GLU A 311 10.77 -4.88 12.17
C GLU A 311 9.68 -5.58 13.00
N LYS A 312 9.07 -4.84 13.93
CA LYS A 312 7.94 -5.37 14.72
C LYS A 312 6.78 -5.79 13.85
N ASN A 313 6.38 -4.94 12.89
CA ASN A 313 5.25 -5.23 12.00
C ASN A 313 5.51 -6.46 11.12
N MET A 314 6.74 -6.68 10.69
CA MET A 314 7.10 -7.83 9.85
C MET A 314 6.95 -9.17 10.57
N LYS A 315 7.00 -9.23 11.89
CA LYS A 315 6.81 -10.48 12.66
C LYS A 315 5.45 -11.15 12.42
N CYS A 316 4.46 -10.39 11.96
CA CYS A 316 3.13 -10.91 11.64
C CYS A 316 3.13 -12.04 10.59
N VAL A 317 4.18 -12.16 9.76
CA VAL A 317 4.28 -13.23 8.74
C VAL A 317 4.51 -14.62 9.36
N HIS A 318 5.02 -14.66 10.59
CA HIS A 318 5.26 -15.87 11.37
C HIS A 318 4.25 -16.08 12.49
N ALA A 319 3.20 -15.25 12.55
CA ALA A 319 2.18 -15.33 13.57
C ALA A 319 1.40 -16.66 13.51
N LYS A 320 0.91 -17.10 14.66
CA LYS A 320 0.08 -18.31 14.76
C LYS A 320 -1.24 -18.14 14.01
N ALA A 321 -1.80 -19.24 13.53
CA ALA A 321 -3.14 -19.26 12.98
C ALA A 321 -4.20 -18.86 14.03
N PHE A 322 -5.29 -18.23 13.55
CA PHE A 322 -6.45 -17.90 14.38
C PHE A 322 -7.39 -19.10 14.54
#